data_60fdcddb8d0cd255cdd53ddac70e93bd
#
_entry.id   60fdcddb8d0cd255cdd53ddac70e93bd
#
_cell.length_a   1.000
_cell.length_b   1.000
_cell.length_c   1.000
_cell.angle_alpha   90.00
_cell.angle_beta   90.00
_cell.angle_gamma   90.00
#
_symmetry.space_group_name_H-M   'P 1'
#
loop_
_entity.id
_entity.type
_entity.pdbx_description
1 polymer ?
#
loop_
_entity_poly.entity_id
_entity_poly.type
_entity_poly.pdbx_seq_one_letter_code
_entity_poly.pdbx_strand_id
1 'polypeptide(L)'
;MSNVAIGEKRLHLPLIQGGMGVGVSLSRLAGHVAKCGGMGVISSAQIGFRESDFAYHTKEANRRAILQEVKKAKEIAEGHGLIGMNIMVALRDYKQHVQAAIEAGVDCIISGAGLPLSLPSLVKDTNVKIAPIVSSSKACEVILKSWHRKYQRVADFIVIEGSLAGGHLGFLLENIQNNSTQKLLDILGEVKAVVKKYEALYHQKIPIFVAGGIYTNDDIKQALTAGADGVQMATRFIATDECDASDAFKQAFINAKKEDLSIIKSPVGMPARALSTPFLKKHQKITKCFSCIQSCHVTNAPYCITQALINAVNGNLDEGIVFSGTNGYRIEKIVSVKTLIDELMEGIV
;
A
#
# COMPACT_ATOMS: atom_id res chain seq x y z
N MET A 1 -10.70 -23.59 -7.06
CA MET A 1 -10.26 -22.21 -7.40
C MET A 1 -10.82 -21.26 -6.34
N SER A 2 -9.98 -20.70 -5.53
CA SER A 2 -10.38 -19.77 -4.44
C SER A 2 -10.62 -18.37 -5.03
N ASN A 3 -11.82 -18.12 -5.55
CA ASN A 3 -12.23 -16.77 -5.97
C ASN A 3 -12.65 -15.96 -4.75
N VAL A 4 -11.96 -14.85 -4.46
CA VAL A 4 -12.38 -13.88 -3.44
C VAL A 4 -13.35 -12.88 -4.07
N ALA A 5 -14.60 -12.85 -3.57
CA ALA A 5 -15.60 -11.89 -4.03
C ALA A 5 -15.44 -10.56 -3.28
N ILE A 6 -15.34 -9.46 -4.02
CA ILE A 6 -15.29 -8.07 -3.50
C ILE A 6 -16.51 -7.35 -4.07
N GLY A 7 -17.64 -7.49 -3.41
CA GLY A 7 -18.95 -7.14 -3.98
C GLY A 7 -19.23 -7.98 -5.24
N GLU A 8 -19.56 -7.33 -6.36
CA GLU A 8 -19.75 -7.97 -7.66
C GLU A 8 -18.43 -8.30 -8.40
N LYS A 9 -17.29 -7.73 -7.94
CA LYS A 9 -15.98 -8.01 -8.53
C LYS A 9 -15.40 -9.32 -7.98
N ARG A 10 -14.57 -9.99 -8.78
CA ARG A 10 -13.91 -11.24 -8.39
C ARG A 10 -12.41 -11.15 -8.55
N LEU A 11 -11.70 -11.57 -7.52
CA LEU A 11 -10.26 -11.73 -7.52
C LEU A 11 -9.93 -13.22 -7.64
N HIS A 12 -9.24 -13.61 -8.71
CA HIS A 12 -8.95 -15.02 -8.99
C HIS A 12 -7.89 -15.59 -8.05
N LEU A 13 -6.87 -14.78 -7.73
CA LEU A 13 -5.85 -15.12 -6.73
C LEU A 13 -6.13 -14.37 -5.42
N PRO A 14 -6.00 -15.00 -4.25
CA PRO A 14 -6.17 -14.34 -2.95
C PRO A 14 -4.98 -13.42 -2.61
N LEU A 15 -4.55 -12.61 -3.58
CA LEU A 15 -3.31 -11.82 -3.54
C LEU A 15 -3.54 -10.39 -4.00
N ILE A 16 -3.14 -9.44 -3.15
CA ILE A 16 -3.03 -8.02 -3.47
C ILE A 16 -1.54 -7.66 -3.48
N GLN A 17 -1.05 -7.05 -4.56
CA GLN A 17 0.22 -6.33 -4.52
C GLN A 17 -0.07 -4.94 -3.94
N GLY A 18 0.47 -4.66 -2.76
CA GLY A 18 0.23 -3.40 -2.03
C GLY A 18 0.88 -2.20 -2.71
N GLY A 19 0.19 -1.06 -2.69
CA GLY A 19 0.68 0.18 -3.28
C GLY A 19 1.95 0.70 -2.61
N MET A 20 2.98 1.01 -3.39
CA MET A 20 4.28 1.50 -2.91
C MET A 20 4.61 2.85 -3.58
N GLY A 21 4.60 3.91 -2.80
CA GLY A 21 4.98 5.28 -3.25
C GLY A 21 6.40 5.63 -2.81
N VAL A 22 7.03 6.54 -3.49
CA VAL A 22 6.67 7.27 -4.70
C VAL A 22 7.19 6.48 -5.91
N GLY A 23 6.34 6.20 -6.89
CA GLY A 23 6.79 5.67 -8.17
C GLY A 23 7.30 4.22 -8.20
N VAL A 24 7.20 3.47 -7.09
CA VAL A 24 7.62 2.06 -7.02
C VAL A 24 6.57 1.13 -7.60
N SER A 25 5.28 1.37 -7.32
CA SER A 25 4.18 0.65 -7.97
C SER A 25 3.33 1.61 -8.81
N LEU A 26 3.54 1.56 -10.12
CA LEU A 26 2.77 2.27 -11.13
C LEU A 26 2.10 1.25 -12.07
N SER A 27 1.90 1.65 -13.32
CA SER A 27 1.15 0.85 -14.30
C SER A 27 1.79 -0.49 -14.65
N ARG A 28 3.13 -0.55 -14.76
CA ARG A 28 3.80 -1.78 -15.16
C ARG A 28 3.62 -2.86 -14.10
N LEU A 29 3.99 -2.57 -12.87
CA LEU A 29 3.85 -3.55 -11.78
C LEU A 29 2.39 -3.92 -11.56
N ALA A 30 1.51 -2.94 -11.36
CA ALA A 30 0.10 -3.19 -11.07
C ALA A 30 -0.60 -3.94 -12.21
N GLY A 31 -0.34 -3.56 -13.46
CA GLY A 31 -0.93 -4.21 -14.63
C GLY A 31 -0.53 -5.68 -14.77
N HIS A 32 0.76 -6.02 -14.58
CA HIS A 32 1.21 -7.40 -14.66
C HIS A 32 0.70 -8.28 -13.51
N VAL A 33 0.57 -7.72 -12.29
CA VAL A 33 -0.06 -8.45 -11.19
C VAL A 33 -1.53 -8.73 -11.50
N ALA A 34 -2.25 -7.75 -12.01
CA ALA A 34 -3.64 -7.94 -12.43
C ALA A 34 -3.75 -8.96 -13.58
N LYS A 35 -2.87 -8.90 -14.59
CA LYS A 35 -2.80 -9.88 -15.69
C LYS A 35 -2.64 -11.31 -15.19
N CYS A 36 -1.96 -11.53 -14.08
CA CYS A 36 -1.85 -12.84 -13.42
C CYS A 36 -3.08 -13.21 -12.58
N GLY A 37 -4.11 -12.38 -12.50
CA GLY A 37 -5.36 -12.66 -11.75
C GLY A 37 -5.40 -12.16 -10.31
N GLY A 38 -4.36 -11.45 -9.85
CA GLY A 38 -4.31 -10.75 -8.56
C GLY A 38 -4.91 -9.34 -8.62
N MET A 39 -4.78 -8.58 -7.53
CA MET A 39 -5.05 -7.14 -7.51
C MET A 39 -3.72 -6.39 -7.55
N GLY A 40 -3.45 -5.69 -8.65
CA GLY A 40 -2.33 -4.75 -8.75
C GLY A 40 -2.73 -3.38 -8.23
N VAL A 41 -1.93 -2.80 -7.32
CA VAL A 41 -2.29 -1.53 -6.68
C VAL A 41 -1.25 -0.45 -7.02
N ILE A 42 -1.73 0.60 -7.67
CA ILE A 42 -0.95 1.81 -7.95
C ILE A 42 -0.93 2.70 -6.70
N SER A 43 0.23 3.27 -6.35
CA SER A 43 0.32 4.28 -5.30
C SER A 43 0.12 5.67 -5.87
N SER A 44 -0.83 6.43 -5.33
CA SER A 44 -1.11 7.81 -5.76
C SER A 44 -0.15 8.85 -5.18
N ALA A 45 0.70 8.46 -4.22
CA ALA A 45 1.59 9.39 -3.52
C ALA A 45 2.59 10.03 -4.49
N GLN A 46 2.39 11.33 -4.78
CA GLN A 46 3.24 12.13 -5.69
C GLN A 46 3.48 11.45 -7.04
N ILE A 47 2.48 10.77 -7.54
CA ILE A 47 2.53 9.93 -8.74
C ILE A 47 2.98 10.70 -10.00
N GLY A 48 2.70 12.01 -10.05
CA GLY A 48 3.09 12.89 -11.16
C GLY A 48 4.56 13.33 -11.15
N PHE A 49 5.41 12.76 -10.30
CA PHE A 49 6.80 13.20 -10.12
C PHE A 49 7.67 13.15 -11.38
N ARG A 50 7.27 12.41 -12.40
CA ARG A 50 7.92 12.33 -13.72
C ARG A 50 7.43 13.38 -14.70
N GLU A 51 6.34 14.10 -14.40
CA GLU A 51 5.82 15.19 -15.23
C GLU A 51 6.77 16.41 -15.17
N SER A 52 7.02 17.05 -16.30
CA SER A 52 7.97 18.16 -16.40
C SER A 52 7.60 19.37 -15.56
N ASP A 53 6.30 19.57 -15.31
CA ASP A 53 5.75 20.67 -14.53
C ASP A 53 5.43 20.30 -13.07
N PHE A 54 5.74 19.06 -12.64
CA PHE A 54 5.43 18.56 -11.28
C PHE A 54 5.90 19.51 -10.17
N ALA A 55 7.06 20.11 -10.37
CA ALA A 55 7.67 20.98 -9.38
C ALA A 55 6.87 22.26 -9.09
N TYR A 56 6.03 22.71 -10.03
CA TYR A 56 5.27 23.96 -9.98
C TYR A 56 3.76 23.73 -9.98
N HIS A 57 3.32 22.63 -10.60
CA HIS A 57 1.91 22.25 -10.77
C HIS A 57 1.66 20.83 -10.25
N THR A 58 2.08 20.57 -8.99
CA THR A 58 2.08 19.22 -8.39
C THR A 58 0.69 18.56 -8.43
N LYS A 59 -0.38 19.30 -8.20
CA LYS A 59 -1.76 18.74 -8.17
C LYS A 59 -2.22 18.29 -9.55
N GLU A 60 -2.02 19.14 -10.54
CA GLU A 60 -2.37 18.89 -11.92
C GLU A 60 -1.53 17.75 -12.51
N ALA A 61 -0.23 17.72 -12.20
CA ALA A 61 0.68 16.65 -12.57
C ALA A 61 0.24 15.31 -11.96
N ASN A 62 -0.10 15.30 -10.67
CA ASN A 62 -0.61 14.09 -10.01
C ASN A 62 -1.92 13.60 -10.64
N ARG A 63 -2.86 14.50 -10.94
CA ARG A 63 -4.12 14.12 -11.58
C ARG A 63 -3.88 13.50 -12.97
N ARG A 64 -3.08 14.14 -13.83
CA ARG A 64 -2.75 13.59 -15.15
C ARG A 64 -2.10 12.23 -15.06
N ALA A 65 -1.12 12.08 -14.16
CA ALA A 65 -0.42 10.81 -13.96
C ALA A 65 -1.36 9.71 -13.45
N ILE A 66 -2.31 10.00 -12.54
CA ILE A 66 -3.32 9.03 -12.09
C ILE A 66 -4.11 8.50 -13.30
N LEU A 67 -4.63 9.40 -14.15
CA LEU A 67 -5.41 9.00 -15.33
C LEU A 67 -4.59 8.13 -16.29
N GLN A 68 -3.34 8.52 -16.56
CA GLN A 68 -2.46 7.82 -17.48
C GLN A 68 -2.02 6.46 -16.94
N GLU A 69 -1.59 6.38 -15.67
CA GLU A 69 -1.09 5.16 -15.09
C GLU A 69 -2.19 4.11 -14.90
N VAL A 70 -3.41 4.51 -14.51
CA VAL A 70 -4.54 3.58 -14.45
C VAL A 70 -4.92 3.06 -15.82
N LYS A 71 -4.97 3.92 -16.84
CA LYS A 71 -5.25 3.51 -18.22
C LYS A 71 -4.23 2.46 -18.69
N LYS A 72 -2.93 2.75 -18.56
CA LYS A 72 -1.85 1.83 -18.94
C LYS A 72 -1.92 0.50 -18.17
N ALA A 73 -2.19 0.55 -16.85
CA ALA A 73 -2.31 -0.66 -16.03
C ALA A 73 -3.45 -1.56 -16.53
N LYS A 74 -4.59 -0.98 -16.91
CA LYS A 74 -5.73 -1.72 -17.48
C LYS A 74 -5.41 -2.30 -18.86
N GLU A 75 -4.69 -1.58 -19.69
CA GLU A 75 -4.22 -2.07 -20.98
C GLU A 75 -3.30 -3.30 -20.80
N ILE A 76 -2.35 -3.26 -19.85
CA ILE A 76 -1.45 -4.38 -19.51
C ILE A 76 -2.22 -5.56 -18.92
N ALA A 77 -3.21 -5.30 -18.08
CA ALA A 77 -4.03 -6.32 -17.42
C ALA A 77 -4.92 -7.09 -18.40
N GLU A 78 -5.23 -6.56 -19.59
CA GLU A 78 -6.05 -7.20 -20.63
C GLU A 78 -7.40 -7.72 -20.11
N GLY A 79 -8.01 -7.02 -19.16
CA GLY A 79 -9.27 -7.40 -18.54
C GLY A 79 -9.17 -8.46 -17.44
N HIS A 80 -7.96 -8.90 -17.08
CA HIS A 80 -7.72 -9.82 -15.97
C HIS A 80 -7.54 -9.10 -14.66
N GLY A 81 -7.82 -9.79 -13.55
CA GLY A 81 -7.58 -9.29 -12.18
C GLY A 81 -8.27 -7.96 -11.88
N LEU A 82 -7.73 -7.21 -10.93
CA LEU A 82 -8.26 -5.90 -10.52
C LEU A 82 -7.14 -4.86 -10.46
N ILE A 83 -7.46 -3.61 -10.81
CA ILE A 83 -6.58 -2.45 -10.65
C ILE A 83 -7.07 -1.60 -9.49
N GLY A 84 -6.32 -1.62 -8.39
CA GLY A 84 -6.56 -0.78 -7.22
C GLY A 84 -5.69 0.47 -7.20
N MET A 85 -6.07 1.43 -6.35
CA MET A 85 -5.25 2.59 -6.03
C MET A 85 -5.12 2.76 -4.52
N ASN A 86 -3.87 2.84 -4.03
CA ASN A 86 -3.59 3.21 -2.65
C ASN A 86 -3.55 4.74 -2.52
N ILE A 87 -4.36 5.29 -1.62
CA ILE A 87 -4.45 6.73 -1.36
C ILE A 87 -4.33 6.97 0.14
N MET A 88 -3.25 7.60 0.57
CA MET A 88 -3.02 7.91 1.98
C MET A 88 -3.92 9.05 2.45
N VAL A 89 -4.63 8.86 3.56
CA VAL A 89 -5.47 9.91 4.20
C VAL A 89 -4.63 11.13 4.58
N ALA A 90 -3.37 10.94 4.92
CA ALA A 90 -2.45 12.02 5.31
C ALA A 90 -2.08 12.99 4.17
N LEU A 91 -2.40 12.68 2.91
CA LEU A 91 -2.17 13.58 1.78
C LEU A 91 -3.07 14.82 1.88
N ARG A 92 -2.51 16.01 1.61
CA ARG A 92 -3.32 17.25 1.51
C ARG A 92 -4.39 17.17 0.43
N ASP A 93 -4.04 16.57 -0.71
CA ASP A 93 -4.90 16.46 -1.88
C ASP A 93 -5.63 15.10 -1.92
N TYR A 94 -5.93 14.52 -0.73
CA TYR A 94 -6.62 13.23 -0.60
C TYR A 94 -7.89 13.14 -1.45
N LYS A 95 -8.77 14.15 -1.32
CA LYS A 95 -10.04 14.19 -2.06
C LYS A 95 -9.83 14.24 -3.57
N GLN A 96 -8.89 15.05 -4.04
CA GLN A 96 -8.56 15.19 -5.45
C GLN A 96 -7.99 13.88 -6.03
N HIS A 97 -7.16 13.18 -5.26
CA HIS A 97 -6.66 11.87 -5.67
C HIS A 97 -7.77 10.82 -5.75
N VAL A 98 -8.73 10.82 -4.80
CA VAL A 98 -9.90 9.94 -4.86
C VAL A 98 -10.75 10.25 -6.10
N GLN A 99 -11.02 11.53 -6.39
CA GLN A 99 -11.79 11.94 -7.56
C GLN A 99 -11.08 11.53 -8.87
N ALA A 100 -9.77 11.76 -8.97
CA ALA A 100 -8.99 11.35 -10.14
C ALA A 100 -8.95 9.81 -10.31
N ALA A 101 -8.89 9.05 -9.21
CA ALA A 101 -8.95 7.60 -9.24
C ALA A 101 -10.31 7.08 -9.75
N ILE A 102 -11.42 7.70 -9.32
CA ILE A 102 -12.76 7.40 -9.82
C ILE A 102 -12.86 7.70 -11.32
N GLU A 103 -12.40 8.89 -11.73
CA GLU A 103 -12.40 9.32 -13.13
C GLU A 103 -11.57 8.38 -14.02
N ALA A 104 -10.42 7.92 -13.51
CA ALA A 104 -9.57 6.94 -14.18
C ALA A 104 -10.20 5.54 -14.24
N GLY A 105 -11.28 5.30 -13.47
CA GLY A 105 -12.01 4.06 -13.46
C GLY A 105 -11.29 2.91 -12.72
N VAL A 106 -10.60 3.18 -11.61
CA VAL A 106 -10.03 2.11 -10.78
C VAL A 106 -11.12 1.17 -10.26
N ASP A 107 -10.75 -0.09 -10.01
CA ASP A 107 -11.68 -1.06 -9.44
C ASP A 107 -11.86 -0.86 -7.95
N CYS A 108 -10.80 -0.47 -7.24
CA CYS A 108 -10.79 -0.35 -5.80
C CYS A 108 -9.94 0.84 -5.35
N ILE A 109 -10.33 1.45 -4.22
CA ILE A 109 -9.50 2.41 -3.48
C ILE A 109 -9.19 1.82 -2.10
N ILE A 110 -7.90 1.71 -1.79
CA ILE A 110 -7.40 1.23 -0.50
C ILE A 110 -6.80 2.44 0.23
N SER A 111 -7.33 2.78 1.42
CA SER A 111 -6.89 3.96 2.16
C SER A 111 -6.37 3.63 3.56
N GLY A 112 -5.20 4.18 3.86
CA GLY A 112 -4.51 4.06 5.14
C GLY A 112 -3.73 5.34 5.49
N ALA A 113 -2.77 5.25 6.39
CA ALA A 113 -2.03 6.39 6.95
C ALA A 113 -2.99 7.46 7.51
N GLY A 114 -3.92 7.02 8.33
CA GLY A 114 -5.02 7.74 8.94
C GLY A 114 -6.36 7.01 8.76
N LEU A 115 -7.42 7.51 9.41
CA LEU A 115 -8.75 6.92 9.34
C LEU A 115 -9.53 7.50 8.14
N PRO A 116 -9.89 6.72 7.11
CA PRO A 116 -10.56 7.22 5.91
C PRO A 116 -12.08 7.48 6.14
N LEU A 117 -12.42 8.26 7.16
CA LEU A 117 -13.79 8.42 7.63
C LEU A 117 -14.73 9.05 6.58
N SER A 118 -14.19 9.85 5.65
CA SER A 118 -14.98 10.51 4.59
C SER A 118 -14.99 9.74 3.26
N LEU A 119 -14.26 8.63 3.13
CA LEU A 119 -14.12 7.92 1.87
C LEU A 119 -15.47 7.49 1.25
N PRO A 120 -16.44 6.96 2.01
CA PRO A 120 -17.74 6.60 1.44
C PRO A 120 -18.47 7.75 0.75
N SER A 121 -18.36 8.97 1.28
CA SER A 121 -19.00 10.13 0.65
C SER A 121 -18.35 10.55 -0.67
N LEU A 122 -17.05 10.25 -0.84
CA LEU A 122 -16.31 10.60 -2.04
C LEU A 122 -16.56 9.62 -3.20
N VAL A 123 -16.95 8.37 -2.89
CA VAL A 123 -17.24 7.31 -3.87
C VAL A 123 -18.74 7.06 -4.04
N LYS A 124 -19.58 7.93 -3.43
CA LYS A 124 -21.03 7.83 -3.58
C LYS A 124 -21.41 7.85 -5.08
N ASP A 125 -22.38 7.03 -5.43
CA ASP A 125 -22.89 6.89 -6.81
C ASP A 125 -21.84 6.38 -7.83
N THR A 126 -20.82 5.66 -7.36
CA THR A 126 -19.83 4.97 -8.21
C THR A 126 -19.79 3.46 -7.93
N ASN A 127 -19.20 2.69 -8.85
CA ASN A 127 -18.97 1.25 -8.68
C ASN A 127 -17.60 0.94 -8.04
N VAL A 128 -16.84 1.95 -7.61
CA VAL A 128 -15.51 1.77 -7.01
C VAL A 128 -15.64 1.13 -5.64
N LYS A 129 -14.90 0.06 -5.41
CA LYS A 129 -14.85 -0.63 -4.12
C LYS A 129 -13.88 0.09 -3.18
N ILE A 130 -14.20 0.07 -1.89
CA ILE A 130 -13.41 0.80 -0.89
C ILE A 130 -12.96 -0.11 0.26
N ALA A 131 -11.71 0.03 0.64
CA ALA A 131 -11.13 -0.68 1.77
C ALA A 131 -10.30 0.23 2.67
N PRO A 132 -10.47 0.16 3.99
CA PRO A 132 -9.53 0.75 4.92
C PRO A 132 -8.35 -0.18 5.17
N ILE A 133 -7.16 0.40 5.46
CA ILE A 133 -6.06 -0.30 6.09
C ILE A 133 -6.16 -0.06 7.59
N VAL A 134 -6.12 -1.14 8.37
CA VAL A 134 -6.21 -1.09 9.83
C VAL A 134 -5.08 -1.89 10.47
N SER A 135 -4.61 -1.44 11.64
CA SER A 135 -3.58 -2.15 12.42
C SER A 135 -4.14 -2.64 13.78
N SER A 136 -5.45 -2.54 13.99
CA SER A 136 -6.13 -3.03 15.20
C SER A 136 -7.63 -3.17 14.97
N SER A 137 -8.27 -4.03 15.80
CA SER A 137 -9.73 -4.18 15.85
C SER A 137 -10.44 -2.88 16.22
N LYS A 138 -9.85 -2.07 17.12
CA LYS A 138 -10.37 -0.76 17.51
C LYS A 138 -10.45 0.20 16.33
N ALA A 139 -9.41 0.29 15.51
CA ALA A 139 -9.41 1.13 14.30
C ALA A 139 -10.48 0.66 13.30
N CYS A 140 -10.58 -0.66 13.10
CA CYS A 140 -11.61 -1.28 12.27
C CYS A 140 -13.02 -0.88 12.74
N GLU A 141 -13.31 -1.06 14.04
CA GLU A 141 -14.62 -0.73 14.60
C GLU A 141 -14.97 0.76 14.46
N VAL A 142 -14.02 1.67 14.72
CA VAL A 142 -14.23 3.11 14.57
C VAL A 142 -14.60 3.47 13.13
N ILE A 143 -13.89 2.91 12.15
CA ILE A 143 -14.15 3.17 10.72
C ILE A 143 -15.52 2.62 10.32
N LEU A 144 -15.79 1.34 10.57
CA LEU A 144 -17.05 0.69 10.16
C LEU A 144 -18.26 1.34 10.85
N LYS A 145 -18.15 1.67 12.13
CA LYS A 145 -19.19 2.39 12.87
C LYS A 145 -19.45 3.78 12.29
N SER A 146 -18.40 4.52 11.95
CA SER A 146 -18.52 5.84 11.33
C SER A 146 -19.17 5.76 9.93
N TRP A 147 -18.71 4.81 9.11
CA TRP A 147 -19.25 4.61 7.77
C TRP A 147 -20.72 4.18 7.80
N HIS A 148 -21.06 3.22 8.65
CA HIS A 148 -22.43 2.78 8.86
C HIS A 148 -23.34 3.97 9.28
N ARG A 149 -22.96 4.69 10.35
CA ARG A 149 -23.83 5.74 10.90
C ARG A 149 -24.04 6.93 9.99
N LYS A 150 -22.96 7.35 9.29
CA LYS A 150 -22.99 8.59 8.47
C LYS A 150 -23.44 8.37 7.04
N TYR A 151 -23.14 7.20 6.48
CA TYR A 151 -23.28 6.97 5.04
C TYR A 151 -24.11 5.73 4.69
N GLN A 152 -24.57 4.97 5.70
CA GLN A 152 -25.23 3.67 5.48
C GLN A 152 -24.41 2.74 4.57
N ARG A 153 -23.10 2.68 4.78
CA ARG A 153 -22.11 2.00 3.95
C ARG A 153 -21.13 1.25 4.85
N VAL A 154 -20.60 0.10 4.35
CA VAL A 154 -19.48 -0.64 4.96
C VAL A 154 -18.34 -0.80 3.98
N ALA A 155 -17.22 -1.35 4.43
CA ALA A 155 -16.10 -1.68 3.58
C ALA A 155 -16.47 -2.83 2.62
N ASP A 156 -15.96 -2.78 1.39
CA ASP A 156 -16.08 -3.90 0.46
C ASP A 156 -15.07 -5.01 0.79
N PHE A 157 -13.95 -4.66 1.38
CA PHE A 157 -12.96 -5.54 1.99
C PHE A 157 -12.11 -4.76 2.99
N ILE A 158 -11.27 -5.44 3.76
CA ILE A 158 -10.38 -4.82 4.76
C ILE A 158 -8.96 -5.34 4.55
N VAL A 159 -7.98 -4.45 4.70
CA VAL A 159 -6.56 -4.83 4.80
C VAL A 159 -6.10 -4.64 6.24
N ILE A 160 -5.59 -5.70 6.85
CA ILE A 160 -4.93 -5.64 8.16
C ILE A 160 -3.43 -5.54 7.93
N GLU A 161 -2.82 -4.46 8.43
CA GLU A 161 -1.38 -4.28 8.34
C GLU A 161 -0.72 -4.50 9.70
N GLY A 162 0.11 -5.54 9.80
CA GLY A 162 0.88 -5.87 10.99
C GLY A 162 2.17 -5.05 11.10
N SER A 163 2.79 -5.10 12.29
CA SER A 163 4.00 -4.33 12.62
C SER A 163 5.26 -4.72 11.85
N LEU A 164 5.23 -5.83 11.11
CA LEU A 164 6.34 -6.30 10.27
C LEU A 164 6.30 -5.72 8.84
N ALA A 165 5.36 -4.86 8.54
CA ALA A 165 5.26 -4.17 7.26
C ALA A 165 6.41 -3.19 7.02
N GLY A 166 6.54 -2.73 5.78
CA GLY A 166 7.46 -1.67 5.36
C GLY A 166 6.77 -0.31 5.27
N GLY A 167 7.54 0.76 5.26
CA GLY A 167 7.00 2.11 5.25
C GLY A 167 6.36 2.49 6.58
N HIS A 168 5.32 3.31 6.54
CA HIS A 168 4.67 3.86 7.73
C HIS A 168 3.88 2.82 8.50
N LEU A 169 4.09 2.74 9.81
CA LEU A 169 3.51 1.73 10.68
C LEU A 169 2.45 2.32 11.60
N GLY A 170 1.28 1.68 11.65
CA GLY A 170 0.15 2.09 12.50
C GLY A 170 0.28 1.65 13.96
N PHE A 171 1.50 1.62 14.51
CA PHE A 171 1.85 1.19 15.86
C PHE A 171 2.65 2.27 16.59
N LEU A 172 2.63 2.26 17.91
CA LEU A 172 3.48 3.14 18.71
C LEU A 172 4.96 2.73 18.52
N LEU A 173 5.83 3.72 18.41
CA LEU A 173 7.28 3.50 18.22
C LEU A 173 7.86 2.61 19.33
N GLU A 174 7.48 2.88 20.58
CA GLU A 174 7.92 2.12 21.74
C GLU A 174 7.55 0.63 21.63
N ASN A 175 6.31 0.31 21.19
CA ASN A 175 5.87 -1.07 21.04
C ASN A 175 6.65 -1.80 19.92
N ILE A 176 6.99 -1.08 18.85
CA ILE A 176 7.80 -1.66 17.77
C ILE A 176 9.22 -1.95 18.27
N GLN A 177 9.83 -1.02 18.99
CA GLN A 177 11.20 -1.15 19.52
C GLN A 177 11.32 -2.26 20.57
N ASN A 178 10.31 -2.39 21.42
CA ASN A 178 10.27 -3.40 22.49
C ASN A 178 9.71 -4.76 22.02
N ASN A 179 9.40 -4.92 20.72
CA ASN A 179 8.76 -6.11 20.14
C ASN A 179 7.47 -6.53 20.89
N SER A 180 6.74 -5.53 21.42
CA SER A 180 5.49 -5.73 22.18
C SER A 180 4.23 -5.47 21.35
N THR A 181 4.37 -5.37 20.03
CA THR A 181 3.22 -5.24 19.11
C THR A 181 2.45 -6.55 19.03
N GLN A 182 1.13 -6.43 18.91
CA GLN A 182 0.26 -7.59 18.70
C GLN A 182 0.62 -8.32 17.40
N LYS A 183 0.57 -9.65 17.42
CA LYS A 183 0.84 -10.47 16.23
C LYS A 183 -0.26 -10.31 15.18
N LEU A 184 0.10 -10.39 13.91
CA LEU A 184 -0.81 -10.19 12.77
C LEU A 184 -2.05 -11.11 12.85
N LEU A 185 -1.86 -12.39 13.18
CA LEU A 185 -2.98 -13.34 13.23
C LEU A 185 -3.90 -13.15 14.44
N ASP A 186 -3.39 -12.59 15.55
CA ASP A 186 -4.22 -12.22 16.70
C ASP A 186 -5.11 -11.01 16.33
N ILE A 187 -4.54 -10.01 15.63
CA ILE A 187 -5.30 -8.88 15.08
C ILE A 187 -6.37 -9.38 14.11
N LEU A 188 -6.05 -10.36 13.25
CA LEU A 188 -7.01 -10.97 12.33
C LEU A 188 -8.21 -11.56 13.09
N GLY A 189 -7.98 -12.31 14.16
CA GLY A 189 -9.04 -12.90 14.98
C GLY A 189 -9.99 -11.85 15.55
N GLU A 190 -9.44 -10.77 16.11
CA GLU A 190 -10.24 -9.67 16.65
C GLU A 190 -11.00 -8.89 15.57
N VAL A 191 -10.35 -8.58 14.44
CA VAL A 191 -10.99 -7.86 13.33
C VAL A 191 -12.13 -8.69 12.73
N LYS A 192 -11.96 -10.02 12.60
CA LYS A 192 -13.05 -10.93 12.16
C LYS A 192 -14.28 -10.81 13.06
N ALA A 193 -14.10 -10.73 14.38
CA ALA A 193 -15.21 -10.56 15.33
C ALA A 193 -15.95 -9.22 15.12
N VAL A 194 -15.23 -8.14 14.83
CA VAL A 194 -15.82 -6.84 14.49
C VAL A 194 -16.57 -6.92 13.16
N VAL A 195 -15.94 -7.46 12.12
CA VAL A 195 -16.48 -7.54 10.75
C VAL A 195 -17.76 -8.35 10.70
N LYS A 196 -17.82 -9.48 11.42
CA LYS A 196 -19.00 -10.36 11.46
C LYS A 196 -20.30 -9.64 11.83
N LYS A 197 -20.24 -8.61 12.69
CA LYS A 197 -21.39 -7.78 13.06
C LYS A 197 -21.95 -7.02 11.84
N TYR A 198 -21.06 -6.49 11.02
CA TYR A 198 -21.44 -5.69 9.85
C TYR A 198 -21.81 -6.57 8.65
N GLU A 199 -21.19 -7.75 8.50
CA GLU A 199 -21.61 -8.76 7.51
C GLU A 199 -23.05 -9.17 7.76
N ALA A 200 -23.42 -9.44 9.02
CA ALA A 200 -24.79 -9.78 9.41
C ALA A 200 -25.77 -8.61 9.15
N LEU A 201 -25.37 -7.38 9.47
CA LEU A 201 -26.19 -6.18 9.31
C LEU A 201 -26.48 -5.83 7.84
N TYR A 202 -25.49 -6.06 6.96
CA TYR A 202 -25.56 -5.70 5.55
C TYR A 202 -25.83 -6.89 4.63
N HIS A 203 -25.92 -8.10 5.18
CA HIS A 203 -26.06 -9.35 4.43
C HIS A 203 -25.01 -9.48 3.31
N GLN A 204 -23.78 -9.01 3.60
CA GLN A 204 -22.69 -8.94 2.65
C GLN A 204 -21.40 -9.47 3.28
N LYS A 205 -20.67 -10.33 2.56
CA LYS A 205 -19.31 -10.74 2.95
C LYS A 205 -18.34 -9.56 2.82
N ILE A 206 -17.48 -9.37 3.81
CA ILE A 206 -16.40 -8.37 3.83
C ILE A 206 -15.08 -9.13 3.93
N PRO A 207 -14.43 -9.46 2.80
CA PRO A 207 -13.17 -10.17 2.81
C PRO A 207 -12.06 -9.44 3.58
N ILE A 208 -11.20 -10.20 4.24
CA ILE A 208 -10.07 -9.67 5.02
C ILE A 208 -8.76 -10.15 4.42
N PHE A 209 -7.93 -9.21 4.02
CA PHE A 209 -6.56 -9.46 3.58
C PHE A 209 -5.59 -9.07 4.68
N VAL A 210 -4.56 -9.89 4.91
CA VAL A 210 -3.52 -9.60 5.91
C VAL A 210 -2.21 -9.21 5.23
N ALA A 211 -1.49 -8.26 5.83
CA ALA A 211 -0.25 -7.68 5.31
C ALA A 211 0.79 -7.50 6.42
N GLY A 212 2.06 -7.46 6.03
CA GLY A 212 3.17 -7.23 6.96
C GLY A 212 3.80 -8.52 7.48
N GLY A 213 5.01 -8.81 6.98
CA GLY A 213 5.77 -10.00 7.32
C GLY A 213 5.51 -11.21 6.42
N ILE A 214 4.48 -11.20 5.59
CA ILE A 214 4.19 -12.27 4.60
C ILE A 214 5.26 -12.23 3.51
N TYR A 215 5.95 -13.36 3.29
CA TYR A 215 7.07 -13.43 2.37
C TYR A 215 7.09 -14.70 1.51
N THR A 216 6.73 -15.85 2.07
CA THR A 216 6.75 -17.17 1.41
C THR A 216 5.34 -17.68 1.12
N ASN A 217 5.25 -18.71 0.30
CA ASN A 217 4.04 -19.50 0.08
C ASN A 217 3.47 -20.07 1.40
N ASP A 218 4.36 -20.55 2.30
CA ASP A 218 3.94 -21.05 3.61
C ASP A 218 3.32 -19.97 4.50
N ASP A 219 3.86 -18.74 4.48
CA ASP A 219 3.25 -17.62 5.21
C ASP A 219 1.83 -17.35 4.69
N ILE A 220 1.61 -17.45 3.38
CA ILE A 220 0.28 -17.29 2.77
C ILE A 220 -0.65 -18.41 3.22
N LYS A 221 -0.20 -19.67 3.15
CA LYS A 221 -0.98 -20.83 3.63
C LYS A 221 -1.37 -20.69 5.10
N GLN A 222 -0.45 -20.25 5.95
CA GLN A 222 -0.73 -19.98 7.37
C GLN A 222 -1.79 -18.89 7.55
N ALA A 223 -1.69 -17.78 6.80
CA ALA A 223 -2.69 -16.71 6.85
C ALA A 223 -4.08 -17.18 6.43
N LEU A 224 -4.17 -17.94 5.33
CA LEU A 224 -5.44 -18.51 4.83
C LEU A 224 -6.01 -19.53 5.82
N THR A 225 -5.17 -20.40 6.41
CA THR A 225 -5.58 -21.37 7.45
C THR A 225 -6.10 -20.66 8.71
N ALA A 226 -5.51 -19.52 9.08
CA ALA A 226 -6.01 -18.69 10.19
C ALA A 226 -7.33 -17.96 9.84
N GLY A 227 -7.77 -18.08 8.59
CA GLY A 227 -9.06 -17.58 8.10
C GLY A 227 -9.00 -16.15 7.57
N ALA A 228 -7.87 -15.70 7.04
CA ALA A 228 -7.81 -14.59 6.11
C ALA A 228 -8.41 -15.02 4.76
N ASP A 229 -9.03 -14.10 4.04
CA ASP A 229 -9.55 -14.36 2.69
C ASP A 229 -8.45 -14.19 1.63
N GLY A 230 -7.31 -13.58 2.00
CA GLY A 230 -6.14 -13.41 1.15
C GLY A 230 -5.03 -12.64 1.86
N VAL A 231 -4.01 -12.30 1.11
CA VAL A 231 -2.83 -11.55 1.61
C VAL A 231 -2.58 -10.30 0.77
N GLN A 232 -2.00 -9.25 1.41
CA GLN A 232 -1.39 -8.14 0.70
C GLN A 232 0.12 -8.17 0.92
N MET A 233 0.87 -8.15 -0.18
CA MET A 233 2.33 -8.18 -0.18
C MET A 233 2.89 -7.01 -0.98
N ALA A 234 3.99 -6.42 -0.52
CA ALA A 234 4.62 -5.29 -1.20
C ALA A 234 6.10 -5.57 -1.49
N THR A 235 6.90 -5.78 -0.47
CA THR A 235 8.38 -5.84 -0.56
C THR A 235 8.89 -6.88 -1.56
N ARG A 236 8.27 -8.06 -1.67
CA ARG A 236 8.63 -9.09 -2.67
C ARG A 236 8.51 -8.58 -4.10
N PHE A 237 7.50 -7.75 -4.38
CA PHE A 237 7.24 -7.21 -5.71
C PHE A 237 8.21 -6.10 -6.15
N ILE A 238 9.02 -5.56 -5.22
CA ILE A 238 10.05 -4.57 -5.56
C ILE A 238 11.12 -5.19 -6.48
N ALA A 239 11.54 -6.42 -6.19
CA ALA A 239 12.52 -7.12 -6.99
C ALA A 239 11.87 -7.92 -8.14
N THR A 240 11.06 -7.21 -8.92
CA THR A 240 10.50 -7.75 -10.16
C THR A 240 10.91 -6.91 -11.37
N ASP A 241 10.96 -7.55 -12.54
CA ASP A 241 11.29 -6.87 -13.80
C ASP A 241 10.32 -5.73 -14.07
N GLU A 242 9.06 -5.91 -13.70
CA GLU A 242 7.96 -4.98 -13.93
C GLU A 242 7.81 -3.89 -12.87
N CYS A 243 8.51 -3.98 -11.74
CA CYS A 243 8.54 -2.89 -10.76
C CYS A 243 9.00 -1.59 -11.42
N ASP A 244 8.27 -0.49 -11.16
CA ASP A 244 8.45 0.80 -11.85
C ASP A 244 9.64 1.62 -11.31
N ALA A 245 10.29 1.17 -10.23
CA ALA A 245 11.49 1.77 -9.68
C ALA A 245 12.73 1.47 -10.54
N SER A 246 13.78 2.30 -10.40
CA SER A 246 15.06 2.09 -11.06
C SER A 246 15.74 0.77 -10.63
N ASP A 247 16.65 0.29 -11.48
CA ASP A 247 17.42 -0.92 -11.15
C ASP A 247 18.27 -0.74 -9.89
N ALA A 248 18.85 0.45 -9.67
CA ALA A 248 19.58 0.76 -8.44
C ALA A 248 18.71 0.61 -7.17
N PHE A 249 17.42 1.01 -7.25
CA PHE A 249 16.47 0.81 -6.17
C PHE A 249 16.22 -0.69 -5.89
N LYS A 250 16.04 -1.50 -6.94
CA LYS A 250 15.86 -2.95 -6.82
C LYS A 250 17.12 -3.63 -6.26
N GLN A 251 18.30 -3.23 -6.74
CA GLN A 251 19.58 -3.76 -6.26
C GLN A 251 19.84 -3.44 -4.77
N ALA A 252 19.31 -2.35 -4.25
CA ALA A 252 19.39 -2.05 -2.81
C ALA A 252 18.80 -3.16 -1.95
N PHE A 253 17.75 -3.86 -2.41
CA PHE A 253 17.17 -4.99 -1.70
C PHE A 253 18.01 -6.26 -1.81
N ILE A 254 18.60 -6.53 -2.99
CA ILE A 254 19.46 -7.70 -3.20
C ILE A 254 20.73 -7.59 -2.35
N ASN A 255 21.26 -6.39 -2.19
CA ASN A 255 22.46 -6.12 -1.40
C ASN A 255 22.19 -5.93 0.09
N ALA A 256 20.91 -5.81 0.49
CA ALA A 256 20.53 -5.53 1.88
C ALA A 256 20.81 -6.73 2.80
N LYS A 257 21.25 -6.41 4.00
CA LYS A 257 21.39 -7.36 5.10
C LYS A 257 20.34 -7.07 6.17
N LYS A 258 20.12 -8.01 7.07
CA LYS A 258 19.13 -7.89 8.14
C LYS A 258 19.39 -6.68 9.04
N GLU A 259 20.65 -6.38 9.32
CA GLU A 259 21.11 -5.24 10.12
C GLU A 259 20.89 -3.87 9.44
N ASP A 260 20.64 -3.86 8.13
CA ASP A 260 20.34 -2.63 7.39
C ASP A 260 18.90 -2.14 7.59
N LEU A 261 18.05 -2.97 8.20
CA LEU A 261 16.67 -2.57 8.49
C LEU A 261 16.60 -1.72 9.75
N SER A 262 15.96 -0.57 9.64
CA SER A 262 15.82 0.39 10.75
C SER A 262 14.40 0.95 10.84
N ILE A 263 14.03 1.34 12.06
CA ILE A 263 12.81 2.13 12.30
C ILE A 263 13.21 3.60 12.36
N ILE A 264 12.58 4.39 11.51
CA ILE A 264 12.85 5.82 11.35
C ILE A 264 11.65 6.67 11.75
N LYS A 265 11.91 7.91 12.11
CA LYS A 265 10.89 8.93 12.34
C LYS A 265 10.55 9.60 11.00
N SER A 266 9.30 9.48 10.59
CA SER A 266 8.84 10.06 9.33
C SER A 266 8.17 11.43 9.52
N PRO A 267 8.32 12.37 8.56
CA PRO A 267 7.57 13.63 8.52
C PRO A 267 6.04 13.46 8.48
N VAL A 268 5.55 12.27 8.17
CA VAL A 268 4.12 11.93 8.22
C VAL A 268 3.58 11.86 9.65
N GLY A 269 4.49 11.81 10.65
CA GLY A 269 4.12 11.74 12.07
C GLY A 269 3.97 10.29 12.58
N MET A 270 4.35 9.30 11.77
CA MET A 270 4.32 7.88 12.12
C MET A 270 5.74 7.30 12.11
N PRO A 271 6.03 6.25 12.91
CA PRO A 271 7.24 5.46 12.70
C PRO A 271 7.18 4.77 11.33
N ALA A 272 8.35 4.55 10.72
CA ALA A 272 8.42 3.84 9.45
C ALA A 272 9.61 2.90 9.41
N ARG A 273 9.48 1.77 8.67
CA ARG A 273 10.59 0.84 8.46
C ARG A 273 11.21 1.04 7.09
N ALA A 274 12.55 1.16 7.07
CA ALA A 274 13.34 1.44 5.88
C ALA A 274 14.67 0.69 5.90
N LEU A 275 15.31 0.59 4.74
CA LEU A 275 16.72 0.25 4.64
C LEU A 275 17.57 1.46 5.11
N SER A 276 18.65 1.17 5.82
CA SER A 276 19.61 2.15 6.31
C SER A 276 20.45 2.68 5.15
N THR A 277 20.06 3.82 4.61
CA THR A 277 20.82 4.50 3.54
C THR A 277 21.73 5.59 4.14
N PRO A 278 22.78 6.05 3.40
CA PRO A 278 23.58 7.18 3.83
C PRO A 278 22.76 8.45 4.11
N PHE A 279 21.65 8.62 3.43
CA PHE A 279 20.69 9.71 3.66
C PHE A 279 20.23 9.83 5.12
N LEU A 280 19.91 8.71 5.76
CA LEU A 280 19.37 8.69 7.13
C LEU A 280 20.42 9.12 8.19
N LYS A 281 21.69 9.14 7.83
CA LYS A 281 22.81 9.54 8.70
C LYS A 281 23.17 11.02 8.58
N LYS A 282 22.59 11.73 7.59
CA LYS A 282 22.89 13.15 7.30
C LYS A 282 21.77 14.06 7.80
N HIS A 283 22.15 15.24 8.32
CA HIS A 283 21.18 16.32 8.51
C HIS A 283 20.80 16.90 7.16
N GLN A 284 19.51 16.93 6.85
CA GLN A 284 19.00 17.41 5.57
C GLN A 284 18.40 18.81 5.71
N LYS A 285 18.85 19.73 4.87
CA LYS A 285 18.20 21.04 4.74
C LYS A 285 17.06 20.91 3.71
N ILE A 286 15.84 21.21 4.10
CA ILE A 286 14.70 21.25 3.18
C ILE A 286 14.78 22.52 2.36
N THR A 287 15.12 22.38 1.07
CA THR A 287 15.21 23.49 0.13
C THR A 287 13.92 23.75 -0.64
N LYS A 288 13.04 22.72 -0.72
CA LYS A 288 11.77 22.77 -1.43
C LYS A 288 10.69 22.01 -0.68
N CYS A 289 9.50 22.58 -0.57
CA CYS A 289 8.33 21.94 0.01
C CYS A 289 7.27 21.71 -1.08
N PHE A 290 6.79 20.47 -1.18
CA PHE A 290 5.71 20.07 -2.11
C PHE A 290 4.31 20.16 -1.49
N SER A 291 4.19 20.64 -0.25
CA SER A 291 2.92 20.71 0.50
C SER A 291 2.11 19.41 0.47
N CYS A 292 2.81 18.25 0.53
CA CYS A 292 2.25 16.93 0.23
C CYS A 292 1.46 16.32 1.40
N ILE A 293 1.89 16.56 2.65
CA ILE A 293 1.34 15.92 3.86
C ILE A 293 0.68 16.96 4.76
N GLN A 294 -0.51 16.63 5.30
CA GLN A 294 -1.29 17.54 6.15
C GLN A 294 -0.58 17.88 7.47
N SER A 295 0.01 16.90 8.13
CA SER A 295 0.69 17.04 9.43
C SER A 295 2.13 17.53 9.33
N CYS A 296 2.68 17.66 8.14
CA CYS A 296 4.08 18.04 7.96
C CYS A 296 4.26 19.56 8.12
N HIS A 297 5.12 19.94 9.06
CA HIS A 297 5.59 21.32 9.25
C HIS A 297 7.06 21.39 8.84
N VAL A 298 7.36 22.16 7.79
CA VAL A 298 8.70 22.25 7.17
C VAL A 298 9.78 22.62 8.19
N THR A 299 9.46 23.51 9.14
CA THR A 299 10.39 23.97 10.19
C THR A 299 10.84 22.86 11.14
N ASN A 300 10.01 21.80 11.32
CA ASN A 300 10.25 20.73 12.29
C ASN A 300 10.48 19.38 11.61
N ALA A 301 10.32 19.31 10.28
CA ALA A 301 10.51 18.07 9.54
C ALA A 301 12.00 17.75 9.40
N PRO A 302 12.42 16.50 9.69
CA PRO A 302 13.82 16.11 9.59
C PRO A 302 14.33 16.11 8.13
N TYR A 303 13.43 15.96 7.16
CA TYR A 303 13.71 15.97 5.73
C TYR A 303 12.41 16.12 4.92
N CYS A 304 12.52 16.41 3.62
CA CYS A 304 11.36 16.37 2.71
C CYS A 304 11.11 14.93 2.25
N ILE A 305 10.01 14.32 2.73
CA ILE A 305 9.66 12.92 2.40
C ILE A 305 9.45 12.72 0.88
N THR A 306 8.80 13.67 0.21
CA THR A 306 8.58 13.61 -1.24
C THR A 306 9.92 13.57 -1.99
N GLN A 307 10.84 14.49 -1.68
CA GLN A 307 12.14 14.54 -2.35
C GLN A 307 12.95 13.27 -2.08
N ALA A 308 12.98 12.81 -0.83
CA ALA A 308 13.72 11.60 -0.47
C ALA A 308 13.21 10.34 -1.18
N LEU A 309 11.89 10.20 -1.35
CA LEU A 309 11.31 9.07 -2.07
C LEU A 309 11.50 9.17 -3.59
N ILE A 310 11.43 10.38 -4.16
CA ILE A 310 11.76 10.63 -5.59
C ILE A 310 13.22 10.32 -5.86
N ASN A 311 14.14 10.76 -5.01
CA ASN A 311 15.56 10.46 -5.15
C ASN A 311 15.80 8.94 -5.15
N ALA A 312 15.22 8.24 -4.17
CA ALA A 312 15.39 6.80 -4.05
C ALA A 312 14.87 6.05 -5.28
N VAL A 313 13.65 6.34 -5.72
CA VAL A 313 13.04 5.62 -6.87
C VAL A 313 13.81 5.84 -8.17
N ASN A 314 14.45 6.99 -8.31
CA ASN A 314 15.32 7.33 -9.43
C ASN A 314 16.75 6.75 -9.33
N GLY A 315 17.08 6.07 -8.20
CA GLY A 315 18.36 5.42 -7.98
C GLY A 315 19.40 6.24 -7.20
N ASN A 316 19.08 7.48 -6.80
CA ASN A 316 19.94 8.27 -5.92
C ASN A 316 19.68 7.89 -4.44
N LEU A 317 20.27 6.77 -4.02
CA LEU A 317 20.06 6.20 -2.69
C LEU A 317 20.80 6.98 -1.59
N ASP A 318 21.86 7.71 -1.94
CA ASP A 318 22.62 8.54 -1.01
C ASP A 318 21.82 9.74 -0.50
N GLU A 319 20.78 10.10 -1.21
CA GLU A 319 19.83 11.17 -0.88
C GLU A 319 18.38 10.70 -0.82
N GLY A 320 18.19 9.38 -0.72
CA GLY A 320 16.88 8.75 -0.78
C GLY A 320 16.56 7.85 0.40
N ILE A 321 15.26 7.64 0.62
CA ILE A 321 14.72 6.67 1.59
C ILE A 321 14.13 5.50 0.84
N VAL A 322 14.51 4.30 1.23
CA VAL A 322 14.02 3.03 0.70
C VAL A 322 13.19 2.34 1.77
N PHE A 323 11.87 2.38 1.67
CA PHE A 323 10.99 1.66 2.59
C PHE A 323 11.05 0.15 2.34
N SER A 324 11.10 -0.63 3.42
CA SER A 324 11.20 -2.08 3.38
C SER A 324 10.44 -2.74 4.53
N GLY A 325 9.77 -3.85 4.27
CA GLY A 325 9.29 -4.76 5.31
C GLY A 325 10.46 -5.52 5.96
N THR A 326 10.18 -6.19 7.06
CA THR A 326 11.18 -6.94 7.84
C THR A 326 11.92 -8.02 7.05
N ASN A 327 11.35 -8.50 5.96
CA ASN A 327 11.90 -9.57 5.13
C ASN A 327 12.61 -9.06 3.86
N GLY A 328 12.78 -7.73 3.68
CA GLY A 328 13.37 -7.17 2.47
C GLY A 328 14.79 -7.66 2.18
N TYR A 329 15.58 -7.93 3.22
CA TYR A 329 16.93 -8.47 3.12
C TYR A 329 17.03 -9.93 2.60
N ARG A 330 15.89 -10.62 2.50
CA ARG A 330 15.83 -12.01 2.01
C ARG A 330 15.69 -12.09 0.48
N ILE A 331 15.60 -10.95 -0.19
CA ILE A 331 15.49 -10.90 -1.64
C ILE A 331 16.88 -11.14 -2.25
N GLU A 332 17.01 -12.19 -3.07
CA GLU A 332 18.30 -12.61 -3.64
C GLU A 332 18.42 -12.29 -5.14
N LYS A 333 17.30 -12.15 -5.85
CA LYS A 333 17.28 -11.94 -7.31
C LYS A 333 16.05 -11.19 -7.78
N ILE A 334 16.17 -10.56 -8.94
CA ILE A 334 15.05 -9.99 -9.69
C ILE A 334 14.44 -11.10 -10.54
N VAL A 335 13.10 -11.19 -10.54
CA VAL A 335 12.34 -12.17 -11.32
C VAL A 335 11.14 -11.48 -11.97
N SER A 336 10.47 -12.12 -12.93
CA SER A 336 9.21 -11.57 -13.44
C SER A 336 8.09 -11.65 -12.39
N VAL A 337 7.10 -10.75 -12.48
CA VAL A 337 5.88 -10.80 -11.66
C VAL A 337 5.21 -12.17 -11.77
N LYS A 338 5.16 -12.72 -12.99
CA LYS A 338 4.56 -14.05 -13.21
C LYS A 338 5.30 -15.13 -12.44
N THR A 339 6.63 -15.19 -12.55
CA THR A 339 7.46 -16.17 -11.81
C THR A 339 7.26 -16.06 -10.31
N LEU A 340 7.22 -14.83 -9.78
CA LEU A 340 6.98 -14.60 -8.36
C LEU A 340 5.59 -15.07 -7.92
N ILE A 341 4.56 -14.77 -8.69
CA ILE A 341 3.18 -15.18 -8.37
C ILE A 341 3.03 -16.70 -8.46
N ASP A 342 3.62 -17.36 -9.48
CA ASP A 342 3.60 -18.81 -9.59
C ASP A 342 4.23 -19.47 -8.35
N GLU A 343 5.40 -18.96 -7.88
CA GLU A 343 6.04 -19.41 -6.63
C GLU A 343 5.15 -19.21 -5.40
N LEU A 344 4.56 -18.01 -5.26
CA LEU A 344 3.77 -17.65 -4.08
C LEU A 344 2.43 -18.40 -4.00
N MET A 345 1.84 -18.75 -5.13
CA MET A 345 0.52 -19.35 -5.23
C MET A 345 0.54 -20.88 -5.44
N GLU A 346 1.73 -21.48 -5.44
CA GLU A 346 1.88 -22.94 -5.64
C GLU A 346 1.05 -23.75 -4.63
N GLY A 347 0.12 -24.57 -5.15
CA GLY A 347 -0.77 -25.40 -4.35
C GLY A 347 -1.81 -24.63 -3.50
N ILE A 348 -2.04 -23.36 -3.79
CA ILE A 348 -3.09 -22.53 -3.17
C ILE A 348 -4.30 -22.40 -4.11
N VAL A 349 -4.06 -22.34 -5.41
CA VAL A 349 -5.10 -22.18 -6.45
C VAL A 349 -5.00 -23.27 -7.49
#